data_58e3dbf807949a42026dc3a9bf8aca22
#
_entry.id   58e3dbf807949a42026dc3a9bf8aca22
#
_cell.length_a   1.000
_cell.length_b   1.000
_cell.length_c   1.000
_cell.angle_alpha   90.00
_cell.angle_beta   90.00
_cell.angle_gamma   90.00
#
_symmetry.space_group_name_H-M   'P 1'
#
loop_
_entity.id
_entity.type
_entity.pdbx_description
1 polymer ?
#
loop_
_entity_poly.entity_id
_entity_poly.type
_entity_poly.pdbx_seq_one_letter_code
_entity_poly.pdbx_strand_id
1 'polypeptide(L)'
;MKVTFSTPGAAKSGAALVVSNSGENHAYDSEVVKAAAKGANFHGKSTDAFSTYVESGVRLFMRGRGEVDVFDYEMAAARTAKALRRTGVKTLTIHLEGTDATADDAARSALGARLAAYVWDKHKSKATKSKKDPLSAITIVSDDPKAARAAYENFYGPTGDGVILARDLVNAPPNEIYPKAYADRIEGLRSLGLEVEVLGEPELNKLKMHALLGVGLGSERESQLVVIRWNGGKAGDAPACLVGKGVTFDTGGISLKPGANMWDMKGDMGGSAAVVGTMCALASRKAKANVVGIVGLVENMPDGKAQLPGDIVVSMSGQTIEVQNTDAEGRLVLADALHYAVTKYKPCLLYTSPSPRDQRGSRMPSSA
;
A
#
# COMPACT_ATOMS: atom_id res chain seq x y z
N MET A 1 7.58 -12.87 -3.69
CA MET A 1 8.80 -12.86 -2.85
C MET A 1 8.64 -13.88 -1.75
N LYS A 2 9.62 -14.80 -1.59
CA LYS A 2 9.60 -15.82 -0.53
C LYS A 2 10.12 -15.23 0.78
N VAL A 3 9.41 -15.45 1.89
CA VAL A 3 9.85 -15.10 3.25
C VAL A 3 9.98 -16.39 4.06
N THR A 4 11.10 -16.55 4.76
CA THR A 4 11.39 -17.72 5.60
C THR A 4 11.93 -17.28 6.96
N PHE A 5 11.73 -18.11 7.98
CA PHE A 5 12.22 -17.91 9.34
C PHE A 5 13.06 -19.11 9.74
N SER A 6 14.23 -18.87 10.31
CA SER A 6 15.19 -19.91 10.66
C SER A 6 15.88 -19.65 11.99
N THR A 7 16.46 -20.70 12.55
CA THR A 7 17.40 -20.64 13.67
C THR A 7 18.74 -20.03 13.22
N PRO A 8 19.64 -19.66 14.16
CA PRO A 8 20.94 -19.10 13.87
C PRO A 8 21.75 -19.86 12.81
N GLY A 9 22.41 -19.11 11.94
CA GLY A 9 23.27 -19.65 10.88
C GLY A 9 23.61 -18.60 9.84
N ALA A 10 24.89 -18.53 9.44
CA ALA A 10 25.36 -17.54 8.46
C ALA A 10 24.74 -17.74 7.08
N ALA A 11 24.46 -16.64 6.37
CA ALA A 11 24.08 -16.69 4.96
C ALA A 11 25.24 -17.23 4.12
N LYS A 12 24.93 -18.14 3.20
CA LYS A 12 25.93 -18.75 2.30
C LYS A 12 26.14 -17.95 1.02
N SER A 13 25.22 -17.07 0.68
CA SER A 13 25.26 -16.23 -0.53
C SER A 13 24.32 -15.04 -0.42
N GLY A 14 24.48 -14.04 -1.28
CA GLY A 14 23.60 -12.88 -1.36
C GLY A 14 24.03 -11.75 -0.45
N ALA A 15 23.12 -11.26 0.41
CA ALA A 15 23.40 -10.23 1.39
C ALA A 15 22.92 -10.63 2.78
N ALA A 16 23.54 -10.06 3.80
CA ALA A 16 23.14 -10.19 5.20
C ALA A 16 23.00 -8.80 5.84
N LEU A 17 21.97 -8.61 6.67
CA LEU A 17 21.85 -7.52 7.62
C LEU A 17 22.10 -8.10 9.01
N VAL A 18 22.93 -7.45 9.77
CA VAL A 18 23.21 -7.76 11.17
C VAL A 18 22.94 -6.50 12.00
N VAL A 19 22.18 -6.66 13.07
CA VAL A 19 21.98 -5.65 14.11
C VAL A 19 22.83 -6.03 15.31
N SER A 20 23.66 -5.08 15.79
CA SER A 20 24.63 -5.37 16.85
C SER A 20 24.75 -4.22 17.84
N ASN A 21 24.88 -4.54 19.12
CA ASN A 21 25.11 -3.57 20.20
C ASN A 21 26.58 -3.14 20.32
N SER A 22 27.53 -4.03 19.97
CA SER A 22 28.94 -3.87 20.23
C SER A 22 29.81 -3.85 18.97
N GLY A 23 29.22 -3.98 17.79
CA GLY A 23 29.99 -4.14 16.55
C GLY A 23 30.51 -5.56 16.32
N GLU A 24 30.31 -6.45 17.27
CA GLU A 24 30.61 -7.87 17.14
C GLU A 24 29.44 -8.65 16.61
N ASN A 25 29.70 -9.56 15.70
CA ASN A 25 28.68 -10.50 15.25
C ASN A 25 29.29 -11.89 15.06
N HIS A 26 28.76 -12.83 15.80
CA HIS A 26 29.25 -14.20 15.80
C HIS A 26 29.09 -14.94 14.46
N ALA A 27 28.12 -14.56 13.62
CA ALA A 27 27.88 -15.22 12.33
C ALA A 27 28.90 -14.83 11.25
N TYR A 28 29.51 -13.64 11.37
CA TYR A 28 30.44 -13.06 10.38
C TYR A 28 31.70 -12.50 11.01
N ASP A 29 32.16 -13.05 12.14
CA ASP A 29 33.38 -12.61 12.80
C ASP A 29 34.61 -12.97 11.92
N SER A 30 35.22 -11.95 11.31
CA SER A 30 36.40 -12.07 10.47
C SER A 30 37.24 -10.80 10.54
N GLU A 31 38.51 -10.91 10.25
CA GLU A 31 39.42 -9.76 10.22
C GLU A 31 38.97 -8.69 9.22
N VAL A 32 38.35 -9.10 8.12
CA VAL A 32 37.80 -8.17 7.12
C VAL A 32 36.67 -7.33 7.73
N VAL A 33 35.74 -7.96 8.48
CA VAL A 33 34.66 -7.25 9.15
C VAL A 33 35.18 -6.32 10.24
N LYS A 34 36.12 -6.77 11.04
CA LYS A 34 36.77 -5.94 12.08
C LYS A 34 37.48 -4.73 11.48
N ALA A 35 38.25 -4.92 10.41
CA ALA A 35 38.89 -3.83 9.70
C ALA A 35 37.88 -2.83 9.10
N ALA A 36 36.81 -3.32 8.50
CA ALA A 36 35.74 -2.47 7.96
C ALA A 36 35.00 -1.69 9.06
N ALA A 37 34.70 -2.31 10.20
CA ALA A 37 34.09 -1.67 11.36
C ALA A 37 34.97 -0.55 11.91
N LYS A 38 36.28 -0.82 12.07
CA LYS A 38 37.30 0.18 12.49
C LYS A 38 37.36 1.34 11.51
N GLY A 39 37.44 1.06 10.20
CA GLY A 39 37.49 2.09 9.16
C GLY A 39 36.22 2.94 9.09
N ALA A 40 35.09 2.38 9.44
CA ALA A 40 33.80 3.09 9.52
C ALA A 40 33.53 3.77 10.87
N ASN A 41 34.46 3.68 11.83
CA ASN A 41 34.30 4.15 13.21
C ASN A 41 33.00 3.61 13.86
N PHE A 42 32.74 2.31 13.64
CA PHE A 42 31.52 1.64 14.12
C PHE A 42 31.67 1.22 15.58
N HIS A 43 30.85 1.74 16.45
CA HIS A 43 30.86 1.46 17.90
C HIS A 43 29.51 0.83 18.36
N GLY A 44 28.62 0.45 17.41
CA GLY A 44 27.33 -0.13 17.71
C GLY A 44 26.25 0.88 18.12
N LYS A 45 26.50 2.19 18.02
CA LYS A 45 25.48 3.22 18.29
C LYS A 45 24.36 3.16 17.27
N SER A 46 23.14 3.57 17.63
CA SER A 46 21.96 3.53 16.76
C SER A 46 22.11 4.30 15.44
N THR A 47 23.04 5.25 15.39
CA THR A 47 23.40 6.00 14.17
C THR A 47 24.41 5.27 13.29
N ASP A 48 25.14 4.30 13.85
CA ASP A 48 26.26 3.66 13.18
C ASP A 48 25.78 2.66 12.13
N ALA A 49 26.42 2.70 10.98
CA ALA A 49 26.18 1.75 9.90
C ALA A 49 27.36 1.64 8.96
N PHE A 50 27.65 0.45 8.49
CA PHE A 50 28.57 0.24 7.38
C PHE A 50 28.15 -0.97 6.53
N SER A 51 28.81 -1.14 5.38
CA SER A 51 28.67 -2.37 4.59
C SER A 51 30.03 -2.78 4.02
N THR A 52 30.25 -4.08 3.96
CA THR A 52 31.45 -4.70 3.41
C THR A 52 31.10 -6.02 2.71
N TYR A 53 32.10 -6.68 2.13
CA TYR A 53 31.97 -8.05 1.66
C TYR A 53 32.79 -8.96 2.56
N VAL A 54 32.21 -10.09 2.97
CA VAL A 54 32.95 -11.14 3.67
C VAL A 54 33.59 -12.11 2.67
N GLU A 55 34.52 -12.94 3.13
CA GLU A 55 35.31 -13.85 2.29
C GLU A 55 34.44 -14.79 1.43
N SER A 56 33.25 -15.18 1.91
CA SER A 56 32.28 -15.97 1.15
C SER A 56 31.59 -15.22 0.00
N GLY A 57 31.89 -13.91 -0.20
CA GLY A 57 31.24 -13.06 -1.20
C GLY A 57 29.89 -12.51 -0.77
N VAL A 58 29.43 -12.79 0.45
CA VAL A 58 28.19 -12.21 0.99
C VAL A 58 28.42 -10.72 1.27
N ARG A 59 27.49 -9.88 0.81
CA ARG A 59 27.49 -8.45 1.13
C ARG A 59 26.88 -8.23 2.51
N LEU A 60 27.70 -7.89 3.47
CA LEU A 60 27.29 -7.64 4.84
C LEU A 60 26.90 -6.17 5.04
N PHE A 61 25.77 -5.95 5.70
CA PHE A 61 25.33 -4.66 6.22
C PHE A 61 25.30 -4.76 7.74
N MET A 62 26.00 -3.87 8.41
CA MET A 62 26.00 -3.75 9.86
C MET A 62 25.22 -2.53 10.29
N ARG A 63 24.43 -2.68 11.33
CA ARG A 63 23.66 -1.61 11.97
C ARG A 63 23.87 -1.67 13.48
N GLY A 64 24.27 -0.54 14.06
CA GLY A 64 24.29 -0.41 15.51
C GLY A 64 22.87 -0.28 16.06
N ARG A 65 22.56 -1.00 17.12
CA ARG A 65 21.34 -0.86 17.90
C ARG A 65 21.43 0.31 18.89
N GLY A 66 22.61 0.48 19.51
CA GLY A 66 22.82 1.41 20.61
C GLY A 66 21.99 1.09 21.85
N GLU A 67 22.08 1.95 22.83
CA GLU A 67 21.31 1.91 24.08
C GLU A 67 20.01 2.71 23.94
N VAL A 68 19.21 2.41 22.89
CA VAL A 68 17.90 3.05 22.70
C VAL A 68 16.80 2.15 23.26
N ASP A 69 15.79 2.73 23.91
CA ASP A 69 14.67 1.99 24.49
C ASP A 69 13.90 1.20 23.41
N VAL A 70 13.75 1.77 22.21
CA VAL A 70 13.06 1.16 21.08
C VAL A 70 13.94 1.26 19.83
N PHE A 71 14.34 0.11 19.27
CA PHE A 71 15.04 0.05 18.00
C PHE A 71 14.05 -0.33 16.87
N ASP A 72 14.09 0.43 15.78
CA ASP A 72 13.23 0.18 14.62
C ASP A 72 13.85 -0.90 13.70
N TYR A 73 13.65 -2.16 14.05
CA TYR A 73 14.09 -3.32 13.27
C TYR A 73 13.47 -3.37 11.88
N GLU A 74 12.20 -2.96 11.75
CA GLU A 74 11.50 -2.86 10.47
C GLU A 74 12.19 -1.89 9.52
N MET A 75 12.53 -0.69 10.01
CA MET A 75 13.21 0.32 9.20
C MET A 75 14.63 -0.08 8.84
N ALA A 76 15.37 -0.74 9.74
CA ALA A 76 16.70 -1.25 9.45
C ALA A 76 16.68 -2.27 8.30
N ALA A 77 15.72 -3.20 8.35
CA ALA A 77 15.47 -4.19 7.30
C ALA A 77 15.05 -3.53 5.97
N ALA A 78 14.13 -2.56 6.05
CA ALA A 78 13.63 -1.83 4.87
C ALA A 78 14.77 -1.03 4.17
N ARG A 79 15.60 -0.33 4.91
CA ARG A 79 16.75 0.43 4.36
C ARG A 79 17.74 -0.49 3.67
N THR A 80 18.02 -1.66 4.25
CA THR A 80 18.92 -2.65 3.67
C THR A 80 18.34 -3.23 2.37
N ALA A 81 17.07 -3.66 2.38
CA ALA A 81 16.41 -4.16 1.18
C ALA A 81 16.34 -3.09 0.07
N LYS A 82 16.10 -1.81 0.43
CA LYS A 82 16.14 -0.69 -0.51
C LYS A 82 17.52 -0.50 -1.14
N ALA A 83 18.59 -0.62 -0.36
CA ALA A 83 19.97 -0.52 -0.86
C ALA A 83 20.35 -1.66 -1.80
N LEU A 84 19.66 -2.80 -1.71
CA LEU A 84 19.86 -3.96 -2.59
C LEU A 84 19.06 -3.88 -3.90
N ARG A 85 18.15 -2.92 -4.04
CA ARG A 85 17.43 -2.73 -5.31
C ARG A 85 18.41 -2.58 -6.47
N ARG A 86 18.17 -3.27 -7.57
CA ARG A 86 18.94 -3.20 -8.82
C ARG A 86 20.42 -3.57 -8.66
N THR A 87 20.81 -4.24 -7.58
CA THR A 87 22.18 -4.74 -7.41
C THR A 87 22.39 -6.13 -8.01
N GLY A 88 21.31 -6.88 -8.24
CA GLY A 88 21.33 -8.28 -8.68
C GLY A 88 21.42 -9.28 -7.54
N VAL A 89 21.43 -8.80 -6.29
CA VAL A 89 21.35 -9.67 -5.11
C VAL A 89 19.93 -10.23 -5.00
N LYS A 90 19.81 -11.58 -4.98
CA LYS A 90 18.51 -12.27 -4.96
C LYS A 90 18.01 -12.61 -3.57
N THR A 91 18.93 -12.72 -2.59
CA THR A 91 18.61 -13.16 -1.23
C THR A 91 19.12 -12.19 -0.19
N LEU A 92 18.33 -11.92 0.84
CA LEU A 92 18.71 -11.14 2.02
C LEU A 92 18.44 -11.98 3.27
N THR A 93 19.46 -12.20 4.08
CA THR A 93 19.30 -12.77 5.43
C THR A 93 19.38 -11.65 6.46
N ILE A 94 18.45 -11.59 7.38
CA ILE A 94 18.37 -10.59 8.45
C ILE A 94 18.58 -11.32 9.77
N HIS A 95 19.65 -10.98 10.45
CA HIS A 95 20.09 -11.57 11.71
C HIS A 95 19.61 -10.72 12.88
N LEU A 96 18.73 -11.27 13.68
CA LEU A 96 18.17 -10.67 14.88
C LEU A 96 18.40 -11.53 16.13
N GLU A 97 19.05 -12.68 15.96
CA GLU A 97 19.44 -13.56 17.07
C GLU A 97 20.41 -12.87 18.05
N GLY A 98 20.25 -13.15 19.33
CA GLY A 98 21.08 -12.54 20.38
C GLY A 98 20.84 -11.05 20.60
N THR A 99 19.81 -10.48 19.97
CA THR A 99 19.33 -9.12 20.24
C THR A 99 18.08 -9.20 21.16
N ASP A 100 17.53 -8.03 21.54
CA ASP A 100 16.26 -7.93 22.24
C ASP A 100 15.04 -7.96 21.30
N ALA A 101 15.23 -8.26 20.01
CA ALA A 101 14.15 -8.32 19.04
C ALA A 101 13.14 -9.39 19.41
N THR A 102 11.89 -8.99 19.57
CA THR A 102 10.78 -9.90 19.79
C THR A 102 10.42 -10.68 18.52
N ALA A 103 9.60 -11.71 18.65
CA ALA A 103 9.02 -12.40 17.49
C ALA A 103 8.20 -11.45 16.58
N ASP A 104 7.57 -10.44 17.17
CA ASP A 104 6.84 -9.40 16.44
C ASP A 104 7.79 -8.52 15.64
N ASP A 105 8.91 -8.08 16.23
CA ASP A 105 9.95 -7.30 15.53
C ASP A 105 10.57 -8.08 14.36
N ALA A 106 10.78 -9.37 14.54
CA ALA A 106 11.26 -10.25 13.49
C ALA A 106 10.27 -10.33 12.31
N ALA A 107 8.97 -10.46 12.61
CA ALA A 107 7.92 -10.49 11.61
C ALA A 107 7.75 -9.12 10.91
N ARG A 108 7.85 -8.01 11.64
CA ARG A 108 7.84 -6.63 11.09
C ARG A 108 9.05 -6.37 10.21
N SER A 109 10.23 -6.85 10.59
CA SER A 109 11.43 -6.76 9.76
C SER A 109 11.24 -7.41 8.39
N ALA A 110 10.57 -8.57 8.35
CA ALA A 110 10.22 -9.23 7.10
C ALA A 110 9.27 -8.37 6.24
N LEU A 111 8.24 -7.77 6.86
CA LEU A 111 7.32 -6.84 6.19
C LEU A 111 8.08 -5.63 5.61
N GLY A 112 8.87 -4.93 6.43
CA GLY A 112 9.63 -3.75 6.02
C GLY A 112 10.56 -4.04 4.85
N ALA A 113 11.33 -5.13 4.91
CA ALA A 113 12.21 -5.56 3.83
C ALA A 113 11.42 -5.88 2.55
N ARG A 114 10.28 -6.59 2.68
CA ARG A 114 9.41 -6.94 1.55
C ARG A 114 8.83 -5.71 0.86
N LEU A 115 8.30 -4.77 1.63
CA LEU A 115 7.72 -3.53 1.11
C LEU A 115 8.76 -2.61 0.48
N ALA A 116 9.98 -2.57 1.04
CA ALA A 116 11.09 -1.80 0.50
C ALA A 116 11.68 -2.41 -0.77
N ALA A 117 11.60 -3.72 -0.94
CA ALA A 117 12.06 -4.42 -2.15
C ALA A 117 11.09 -4.32 -3.32
N TYR A 118 9.88 -3.80 -3.12
CA TYR A 118 8.88 -3.65 -4.18
C TYR A 118 9.39 -2.88 -5.38
N VAL A 119 9.16 -3.44 -6.58
CA VAL A 119 9.52 -2.84 -7.87
C VAL A 119 8.33 -3.03 -8.82
N TRP A 120 7.90 -1.94 -9.47
CA TRP A 120 6.94 -1.99 -10.56
C TRP A 120 7.67 -1.97 -11.91
N ASP A 121 7.65 -3.09 -12.61
CA ASP A 121 8.32 -3.24 -13.92
C ASP A 121 7.52 -4.05 -14.93
N LYS A 122 6.21 -4.23 -14.69
CA LYS A 122 5.28 -5.06 -15.47
C LYS A 122 5.35 -4.75 -16.98
N HIS A 123 5.42 -3.46 -17.34
CA HIS A 123 5.39 -2.99 -18.72
C HIS A 123 6.76 -2.67 -19.32
N LYS A 124 7.83 -2.89 -18.57
CA LYS A 124 9.17 -2.67 -19.11
C LYS A 124 9.52 -3.78 -20.11
N SER A 125 10.01 -3.38 -21.30
CA SER A 125 10.54 -4.33 -22.27
C SER A 125 11.76 -5.06 -21.71
N LYS A 126 12.12 -6.22 -22.33
CA LYS A 126 13.36 -6.94 -21.95
C LYS A 126 14.60 -6.06 -22.02
N ALA A 127 14.65 -5.10 -22.95
CA ALA A 127 15.76 -4.16 -23.10
C ALA A 127 15.83 -3.11 -21.98
N THR A 128 14.67 -2.71 -21.42
CA THR A 128 14.57 -1.67 -20.38
C THR A 128 14.41 -2.24 -18.97
N LYS A 129 14.06 -3.53 -18.83
CA LYS A 129 14.14 -4.21 -17.54
C LYS A 129 15.57 -4.14 -17.03
N SER A 130 15.70 -3.88 -15.73
CA SER A 130 17.02 -3.98 -15.10
C SER A 130 17.65 -5.33 -15.46
N LYS A 131 18.90 -5.31 -15.96
CA LYS A 131 19.66 -6.55 -16.22
C LYS A 131 19.94 -7.34 -14.93
N LYS A 132 19.66 -6.74 -13.79
CA LYS A 132 19.87 -7.32 -12.46
C LYS A 132 18.53 -7.72 -11.86
N ASP A 133 18.40 -8.99 -11.53
CA ASP A 133 17.21 -9.54 -10.90
C ASP A 133 16.90 -8.84 -9.57
N PRO A 134 15.63 -8.63 -9.25
CA PRO A 134 15.23 -8.06 -7.95
C PRO A 134 15.45 -9.08 -6.83
N LEU A 135 15.45 -8.58 -5.59
CA LEU A 135 15.41 -9.40 -4.39
C LEU A 135 14.18 -10.32 -4.44
N SER A 136 14.40 -11.61 -4.34
CA SER A 136 13.34 -12.64 -4.48
C SER A 136 13.07 -13.42 -3.21
N ALA A 137 14.02 -13.45 -2.26
CA ALA A 137 13.87 -14.15 -1.00
C ALA A 137 14.46 -13.37 0.19
N ILE A 138 13.76 -13.44 1.31
CA ILE A 138 14.15 -12.89 2.61
C ILE A 138 14.14 -14.02 3.62
N THR A 139 15.22 -14.14 4.41
CA THR A 139 15.29 -15.06 5.56
C THR A 139 15.49 -14.23 6.82
N ILE A 140 14.64 -14.44 7.80
CA ILE A 140 14.78 -13.86 9.14
C ILE A 140 15.36 -14.93 10.05
N VAL A 141 16.48 -14.61 10.68
CA VAL A 141 17.09 -15.43 11.72
C VAL A 141 16.77 -14.79 13.06
N SER A 142 16.16 -15.56 13.97
CA SER A 142 15.71 -15.10 15.29
C SER A 142 15.78 -16.22 16.30
N ASP A 143 15.75 -15.86 17.59
CA ASP A 143 15.80 -16.83 18.68
C ASP A 143 14.53 -17.68 18.75
N ASP A 144 13.36 -17.13 18.34
CA ASP A 144 12.11 -17.88 18.17
C ASP A 144 11.54 -17.74 16.75
N PRO A 145 12.08 -18.49 15.78
CA PRO A 145 11.63 -18.42 14.39
C PRO A 145 10.21 -18.97 14.19
N LYS A 146 9.71 -19.81 15.11
CA LYS A 146 8.35 -20.37 15.04
C LYS A 146 7.32 -19.30 15.39
N ALA A 147 7.52 -18.56 16.49
CA ALA A 147 6.64 -17.47 16.88
C ALA A 147 6.71 -16.31 15.87
N ALA A 148 7.91 -15.96 15.37
CA ALA A 148 8.08 -14.94 14.34
C ALA A 148 7.35 -15.29 13.02
N ARG A 149 7.41 -16.55 12.61
CA ARG A 149 6.65 -17.04 11.45
C ARG A 149 5.15 -16.92 11.69
N ALA A 150 4.65 -17.34 12.84
CA ALA A 150 3.23 -17.26 13.17
C ALA A 150 2.73 -15.81 13.17
N ALA A 151 3.48 -14.87 13.75
CA ALA A 151 3.16 -13.44 13.70
C ALA A 151 3.11 -12.92 12.27
N TYR A 152 4.08 -13.30 11.43
CA TYR A 152 4.13 -12.91 10.03
C TYR A 152 2.93 -13.46 9.24
N GLU A 153 2.66 -14.76 9.31
CA GLU A 153 1.60 -15.43 8.55
C GLU A 153 0.20 -14.94 8.97
N ASN A 154 0.00 -14.66 10.26
CA ASN A 154 -1.29 -14.24 10.79
C ASN A 154 -1.58 -12.74 10.61
N PHE A 155 -0.57 -11.89 10.46
CA PHE A 155 -0.78 -10.44 10.42
C PHE A 155 0.04 -9.73 9.35
N TYR A 156 1.37 -9.79 9.42
CA TYR A 156 2.25 -8.94 8.60
C TYR A 156 2.34 -9.35 7.14
N GLY A 157 2.29 -10.65 6.85
CA GLY A 157 2.25 -11.18 5.49
C GLY A 157 1.01 -10.73 4.73
N PRO A 158 -0.21 -10.99 5.24
CA PRO A 158 -1.46 -10.48 4.68
C PRO A 158 -1.52 -8.96 4.54
N THR A 159 -1.02 -8.22 5.55
CA THR A 159 -0.91 -6.75 5.48
C THR A 159 -0.01 -6.33 4.31
N GLY A 160 1.14 -6.99 4.16
CA GLY A 160 2.05 -6.75 3.05
C GLY A 160 1.43 -7.04 1.68
N ASP A 161 0.61 -8.09 1.56
CA ASP A 161 -0.14 -8.41 0.34
C ASP A 161 -1.10 -7.30 -0.03
N GLY A 162 -1.87 -6.80 0.94
CA GLY A 162 -2.79 -5.67 0.76
C GLY A 162 -2.08 -4.39 0.32
N VAL A 163 -0.95 -4.05 0.94
CA VAL A 163 -0.15 -2.87 0.56
C VAL A 163 0.43 -3.01 -0.84
N ILE A 164 0.90 -4.20 -1.22
CA ILE A 164 1.43 -4.45 -2.57
C ILE A 164 0.30 -4.35 -3.59
N LEU A 165 -0.87 -4.93 -3.32
CA LEU A 165 -2.04 -4.81 -4.19
C LEU A 165 -2.41 -3.33 -4.42
N ALA A 166 -2.47 -2.53 -3.35
CA ALA A 166 -2.76 -1.09 -3.46
C ALA A 166 -1.70 -0.36 -4.32
N ARG A 167 -0.41 -0.67 -4.14
CA ARG A 167 0.67 -0.11 -4.96
C ARG A 167 0.58 -0.54 -6.43
N ASP A 168 0.19 -1.78 -6.68
CA ASP A 168 0.02 -2.30 -8.04
C ASP A 168 -1.13 -1.58 -8.76
N LEU A 169 -2.24 -1.34 -8.07
CA LEU A 169 -3.38 -0.59 -8.60
C LEU A 169 -2.98 0.85 -8.96
N VAL A 170 -2.31 1.57 -8.04
CA VAL A 170 -1.88 2.96 -8.24
C VAL A 170 -0.82 3.10 -9.35
N ASN A 171 0.05 2.10 -9.53
CA ASN A 171 1.08 2.12 -10.56
C ASN A 171 0.57 1.72 -11.95
N ALA A 172 -0.53 0.96 -12.02
CA ALA A 172 -1.08 0.50 -13.29
C ALA A 172 -1.53 1.69 -14.17
N PRO A 173 -1.36 1.59 -15.50
CA PRO A 173 -1.74 2.66 -16.42
C PRO A 173 -3.26 2.74 -16.59
N PRO A 174 -3.81 3.92 -16.97
CA PRO A 174 -5.26 4.12 -17.03
C PRO A 174 -5.97 3.30 -18.13
N ASN A 175 -5.25 2.81 -19.13
CA ASN A 175 -5.81 1.85 -20.08
C ASN A 175 -5.96 0.42 -19.54
N GLU A 176 -5.41 0.12 -18.36
CA GLU A 176 -5.61 -1.13 -17.61
C GLU A 176 -6.49 -0.96 -16.36
N ILE A 177 -6.50 0.24 -15.78
CA ILE A 177 -7.30 0.59 -14.60
C ILE A 177 -8.26 1.72 -14.97
N TYR A 178 -9.43 1.36 -15.45
CA TYR A 178 -10.59 2.21 -15.64
C TYR A 178 -11.78 1.61 -14.86
N PRO A 179 -12.90 2.30 -14.68
CA PRO A 179 -13.92 1.89 -13.69
C PRO A 179 -14.29 0.41 -13.77
N LYS A 180 -14.69 -0.09 -14.96
CA LYS A 180 -15.05 -1.51 -15.12
C LYS A 180 -13.89 -2.47 -14.88
N ALA A 181 -12.72 -2.24 -15.48
CA ALA A 181 -11.59 -3.13 -15.31
C ALA A 181 -11.09 -3.17 -13.85
N TYR A 182 -11.27 -2.07 -13.12
CA TYR A 182 -10.96 -2.03 -11.70
C TYR A 182 -12.00 -2.81 -10.89
N ALA A 183 -13.30 -2.66 -11.19
CA ALA A 183 -14.34 -3.45 -10.56
C ALA A 183 -14.12 -4.96 -10.80
N ASP A 184 -13.79 -5.36 -12.02
CA ASP A 184 -13.47 -6.76 -12.36
C ASP A 184 -12.28 -7.31 -11.53
N ARG A 185 -11.27 -6.49 -11.28
CA ARG A 185 -10.15 -6.89 -10.38
C ARG A 185 -10.59 -7.05 -8.93
N ILE A 186 -11.49 -6.19 -8.45
CA ILE A 186 -12.05 -6.31 -7.11
C ILE A 186 -12.90 -7.58 -7.00
N GLU A 187 -13.67 -7.92 -8.02
CA GLU A 187 -14.45 -9.16 -8.05
C GLU A 187 -13.57 -10.41 -7.93
N GLY A 188 -12.35 -10.39 -8.49
CA GLY A 188 -11.36 -11.46 -8.32
C GLY A 188 -11.02 -11.78 -6.86
N LEU A 189 -11.22 -10.82 -5.95
CA LEU A 189 -10.98 -11.01 -4.52
C LEU A 189 -12.07 -11.84 -3.80
N ARG A 190 -13.17 -12.19 -4.49
CA ARG A 190 -14.18 -13.16 -3.98
C ARG A 190 -13.54 -14.49 -3.58
N SER A 191 -12.44 -14.88 -4.22
CA SER A 191 -11.66 -16.08 -3.89
C SER A 191 -11.09 -16.07 -2.46
N LEU A 192 -10.98 -14.89 -1.83
CA LEU A 192 -10.55 -14.72 -0.43
C LEU A 192 -11.71 -14.80 0.57
N GLY A 193 -12.95 -15.05 0.10
CA GLY A 193 -14.16 -15.06 0.93
C GLY A 193 -14.82 -13.68 1.08
N LEU A 194 -14.43 -12.69 0.28
CA LEU A 194 -15.10 -11.39 0.22
C LEU A 194 -16.39 -11.49 -0.60
N GLU A 195 -17.44 -10.84 -0.12
CA GLU A 195 -18.64 -10.60 -0.91
C GLU A 195 -18.47 -9.26 -1.63
N VAL A 196 -18.65 -9.27 -2.95
CA VAL A 196 -18.49 -8.07 -3.79
C VAL A 196 -19.78 -7.81 -4.55
N GLU A 197 -20.28 -6.59 -4.50
CA GLU A 197 -21.44 -6.11 -5.26
C GLU A 197 -20.98 -4.93 -6.13
N VAL A 198 -21.27 -4.99 -7.42
CA VAL A 198 -20.96 -3.92 -8.37
C VAL A 198 -22.27 -3.28 -8.82
N LEU A 199 -22.38 -1.97 -8.61
CA LEU A 199 -23.54 -1.15 -9.03
C LEU A 199 -23.10 -0.31 -10.24
N GLY A 200 -23.77 -0.52 -11.38
CA GLY A 200 -23.57 0.26 -12.60
C GLY A 200 -24.43 1.53 -12.64
N GLU A 201 -24.32 2.30 -13.71
CA GLU A 201 -25.06 3.56 -13.85
C GLU A 201 -26.58 3.42 -13.72
N PRO A 202 -27.24 2.33 -14.21
CA PRO A 202 -28.67 2.14 -13.98
C PRO A 202 -29.04 2.07 -12.50
N GLU A 203 -28.26 1.37 -11.68
CA GLU A 203 -28.44 1.25 -10.24
C GLU A 203 -28.13 2.57 -9.53
N LEU A 204 -27.04 3.25 -9.93
CA LEU A 204 -26.64 4.54 -9.38
C LEU A 204 -27.70 5.62 -9.64
N ASN A 205 -28.32 5.62 -10.83
CA ASN A 205 -29.43 6.49 -11.16
C ASN A 205 -30.67 6.23 -10.27
N LYS A 206 -31.04 4.96 -10.06
CA LYS A 206 -32.13 4.59 -9.13
C LYS A 206 -31.87 5.07 -7.71
N LEU A 207 -30.60 5.04 -7.29
CA LEU A 207 -30.16 5.53 -5.98
C LEU A 207 -29.99 7.05 -5.93
N LYS A 208 -30.18 7.75 -7.06
CA LYS A 208 -30.02 9.22 -7.19
C LYS A 208 -28.59 9.70 -6.83
N MET A 209 -27.58 8.91 -7.15
CA MET A 209 -26.18 9.25 -6.92
C MET A 209 -25.64 10.21 -8.01
N HIS A 210 -26.34 11.35 -8.21
CA HIS A 210 -26.03 12.22 -9.33
C HIS A 210 -24.77 13.08 -9.09
N ALA A 211 -24.30 13.22 -7.85
CA ALA A 211 -23.01 13.85 -7.59
C ALA A 211 -21.85 12.97 -8.10
N LEU A 212 -21.91 11.66 -7.87
CA LEU A 212 -20.94 10.69 -8.41
C LEU A 212 -21.06 10.59 -9.93
N LEU A 213 -22.27 10.40 -10.45
CA LEU A 213 -22.53 10.25 -11.89
C LEU A 213 -22.11 11.49 -12.68
N GLY A 214 -22.31 12.70 -12.12
CA GLY A 214 -21.90 13.96 -12.74
C GLY A 214 -20.43 14.00 -13.09
N VAL A 215 -19.56 13.43 -12.25
CA VAL A 215 -18.12 13.38 -12.51
C VAL A 215 -17.79 12.53 -13.74
N GLY A 216 -18.51 11.41 -13.92
CA GLY A 216 -18.28 10.47 -15.03
C GLY A 216 -18.88 10.87 -16.38
N LEU A 217 -19.72 11.92 -16.44
CA LEU A 217 -20.48 12.27 -17.65
C LEU A 217 -19.62 12.51 -18.90
N GLY A 218 -18.39 12.99 -18.74
CA GLY A 218 -17.46 13.23 -19.83
C GLY A 218 -16.66 12.01 -20.29
N SER A 219 -16.82 10.85 -19.65
CA SER A 219 -16.14 9.63 -20.05
C SER A 219 -17.03 8.72 -20.89
N GLU A 220 -16.44 8.00 -21.83
CA GLU A 220 -17.10 6.86 -22.52
C GLU A 220 -17.19 5.62 -21.64
N ARG A 221 -16.58 5.63 -20.48
CA ARG A 221 -16.49 4.50 -19.53
C ARG A 221 -17.45 4.73 -18.38
N GLU A 222 -18.40 3.81 -18.25
CA GLU A 222 -19.44 3.88 -17.23
C GLU A 222 -18.90 3.96 -15.80
N SER A 223 -19.50 4.84 -15.01
CA SER A 223 -19.24 4.98 -13.58
C SER A 223 -19.75 3.76 -12.83
N GLN A 224 -19.07 3.37 -11.76
CA GLN A 224 -19.47 2.23 -10.93
C GLN A 224 -19.26 2.53 -9.44
N LEU A 225 -20.09 1.91 -8.60
CA LEU A 225 -19.87 1.81 -7.16
C LEU A 225 -19.64 0.35 -6.81
N VAL A 226 -18.52 0.05 -6.17
CA VAL A 226 -18.21 -1.31 -5.73
C VAL A 226 -18.27 -1.40 -4.22
N VAL A 227 -19.06 -2.36 -3.73
CA VAL A 227 -19.20 -2.67 -2.31
C VAL A 227 -18.52 -4.01 -2.01
N ILE A 228 -17.64 -4.02 -1.03
CA ILE A 228 -16.83 -5.17 -0.64
C ILE A 228 -17.13 -5.47 0.82
N ARG A 229 -17.62 -6.66 1.15
CA ARG A 229 -17.97 -7.02 2.52
C ARG A 229 -17.08 -8.15 3.03
N TRP A 230 -16.60 -7.99 4.26
CA TRP A 230 -15.96 -9.00 5.07
C TRP A 230 -16.77 -9.22 6.34
N ASN A 231 -17.34 -10.40 6.50
CA ASN A 231 -18.21 -10.78 7.62
C ASN A 231 -17.47 -11.76 8.56
N GLY A 232 -16.31 -11.33 9.09
CA GLY A 232 -15.49 -12.16 9.98
C GLY A 232 -15.78 -11.97 11.47
N GLY A 233 -16.62 -11.00 11.81
CA GLY A 233 -17.04 -10.70 13.19
C GLY A 233 -18.32 -11.44 13.61
N LYS A 234 -18.91 -10.98 14.70
CA LYS A 234 -20.18 -11.53 15.20
C LYS A 234 -21.32 -11.09 14.27
N ALA A 235 -22.20 -12.02 13.95
CA ALA A 235 -23.40 -11.74 13.16
C ALA A 235 -24.29 -10.70 13.86
N GLY A 236 -24.74 -9.67 13.11
CA GLY A 236 -25.58 -8.60 13.61
C GLY A 236 -24.82 -7.40 14.21
N ASP A 237 -23.51 -7.50 14.44
CA ASP A 237 -22.73 -6.33 14.87
C ASP A 237 -22.59 -5.32 13.71
N ALA A 238 -22.72 -4.04 14.03
CA ALA A 238 -22.54 -2.96 13.06
C ALA A 238 -21.12 -2.97 12.48
N PRO A 239 -20.96 -2.89 11.14
CA PRO A 239 -19.64 -2.94 10.52
C PRO A 239 -18.87 -1.63 10.68
N ALA A 240 -17.55 -1.69 10.54
CA ALA A 240 -16.77 -0.52 10.16
C ALA A 240 -16.88 -0.30 8.64
N CYS A 241 -17.13 0.93 8.19
CA CYS A 241 -17.15 1.28 6.77
C CYS A 241 -15.91 2.05 6.37
N LEU A 242 -15.29 1.62 5.26
CA LEU A 242 -14.16 2.26 4.62
C LEU A 242 -14.59 2.78 3.25
N VAL A 243 -14.56 4.09 3.02
CA VAL A 243 -14.98 4.68 1.75
C VAL A 243 -13.79 5.28 1.04
N GLY A 244 -13.56 4.90 -0.21
CA GLY A 244 -12.40 5.29 -1.00
C GLY A 244 -12.74 6.04 -2.28
N LYS A 245 -12.01 7.16 -2.54
CA LYS A 245 -12.03 7.87 -3.82
C LYS A 245 -11.41 6.97 -4.90
N GLY A 246 -12.14 6.76 -5.97
CA GLY A 246 -11.76 5.88 -7.08
C GLY A 246 -11.78 6.58 -8.44
N VAL A 247 -11.28 7.83 -8.52
CA VAL A 247 -11.12 8.52 -9.80
C VAL A 247 -9.96 7.89 -10.56
N THR A 248 -10.25 7.03 -11.53
CA THR A 248 -9.26 6.18 -12.21
C THR A 248 -8.31 6.96 -13.10
N PHE A 249 -8.80 8.08 -13.65
CA PHE A 249 -7.98 9.13 -14.26
C PHE A 249 -8.70 10.47 -14.11
N ASP A 250 -7.94 11.51 -13.82
CA ASP A 250 -8.49 12.84 -13.57
C ASP A 250 -7.81 13.89 -14.44
N THR A 251 -8.53 14.36 -15.47
CA THR A 251 -8.08 15.49 -16.29
C THR A 251 -8.47 16.85 -15.70
N GLY A 252 -9.30 16.87 -14.64
CA GLY A 252 -9.99 18.04 -14.12
C GLY A 252 -11.36 18.27 -14.75
N GLY A 253 -11.74 17.50 -15.77
CA GLY A 253 -12.95 17.74 -16.53
C GLY A 253 -12.87 19.02 -17.34
N ILE A 254 -13.94 19.84 -17.36
CA ILE A 254 -13.94 21.16 -18.04
C ILE A 254 -13.00 22.16 -17.36
N SER A 255 -12.81 22.08 -16.05
CA SER A 255 -11.75 22.79 -15.32
C SER A 255 -10.39 22.11 -15.54
N LEU A 256 -9.96 22.04 -16.80
CA LEU A 256 -8.86 21.21 -17.28
C LEU A 256 -7.53 21.53 -16.60
N LYS A 257 -6.86 20.49 -16.11
CA LYS A 257 -5.51 20.58 -15.57
C LYS A 257 -4.49 20.92 -16.66
N PRO A 258 -3.37 21.61 -16.31
CA PRO A 258 -2.23 21.72 -17.23
C PRO A 258 -1.71 20.33 -17.62
N GLY A 259 -1.28 20.14 -18.87
CA GLY A 259 -0.76 18.86 -19.36
C GLY A 259 0.52 18.38 -18.64
N ALA A 260 1.28 19.31 -18.05
CA ALA A 260 2.48 18.97 -17.26
C ALA A 260 2.12 18.11 -16.04
N ASN A 261 2.69 16.92 -15.97
CA ASN A 261 2.46 15.93 -14.91
C ASN A 261 1.01 15.37 -14.84
N MET A 262 0.15 15.63 -15.82
CA MET A 262 -1.22 15.05 -15.85
C MET A 262 -1.19 13.52 -15.87
N TRP A 263 -0.18 12.89 -16.46
CA TRP A 263 0.02 11.44 -16.49
C TRP A 263 0.08 10.79 -15.10
N ASP A 264 0.44 11.56 -14.08
CA ASP A 264 0.46 11.13 -12.70
C ASP A 264 -0.96 10.97 -12.10
N MET A 265 -2.00 11.54 -12.78
CA MET A 265 -3.40 11.45 -12.33
C MET A 265 -3.99 10.03 -12.43
N LYS A 266 -3.27 9.08 -13.02
CA LYS A 266 -3.55 7.64 -12.86
C LYS A 266 -3.57 7.19 -11.39
N GLY A 267 -2.92 7.93 -10.49
CA GLY A 267 -2.86 7.65 -9.05
C GLY A 267 -4.00 8.27 -8.24
N ASP A 268 -4.95 8.95 -8.87
CA ASP A 268 -6.03 9.67 -8.19
C ASP A 268 -7.12 8.75 -7.61
N MET A 269 -7.00 7.47 -7.88
CA MET A 269 -7.76 6.38 -7.28
C MET A 269 -7.05 5.75 -6.05
N GLY A 270 -6.02 6.38 -5.52
CA GLY A 270 -5.21 5.85 -4.40
C GLY A 270 -6.01 5.60 -3.13
N GLY A 271 -7.08 6.39 -2.88
CA GLY A 271 -8.01 6.17 -1.77
C GLY A 271 -8.74 4.84 -1.88
N SER A 272 -9.30 4.54 -3.05
CA SER A 272 -9.95 3.24 -3.29
C SER A 272 -8.95 2.08 -3.25
N ALA A 273 -7.73 2.29 -3.76
CA ALA A 273 -6.68 1.26 -3.71
C ALA A 273 -6.31 0.89 -2.26
N ALA A 274 -6.25 1.88 -1.36
CA ALA A 274 -6.04 1.64 0.07
C ALA A 274 -7.19 0.84 0.70
N VAL A 275 -8.45 1.17 0.36
CA VAL A 275 -9.62 0.41 0.81
C VAL A 275 -9.57 -1.03 0.31
N VAL A 276 -9.34 -1.24 -0.98
CA VAL A 276 -9.27 -2.58 -1.60
C VAL A 276 -8.13 -3.41 -0.99
N GLY A 277 -6.95 -2.80 -0.82
CA GLY A 277 -5.80 -3.44 -0.17
C GLY A 277 -6.10 -3.82 1.29
N THR A 278 -6.81 -2.96 2.02
CA THR A 278 -7.23 -3.24 3.40
C THR A 278 -8.22 -4.41 3.45
N MET A 279 -9.23 -4.44 2.56
CA MET A 279 -10.18 -5.55 2.49
C MET A 279 -9.49 -6.88 2.15
N CYS A 280 -8.52 -6.85 1.21
CA CYS A 280 -7.68 -8.00 0.90
C CYS A 280 -6.91 -8.51 2.14
N ALA A 281 -6.27 -7.61 2.89
CA ALA A 281 -5.52 -7.95 4.10
C ALA A 281 -6.43 -8.53 5.19
N LEU A 282 -7.61 -7.95 5.41
CA LEU A 282 -8.58 -8.42 6.40
C LEU A 282 -9.07 -9.84 6.09
N ALA A 283 -9.44 -10.09 4.83
CA ALA A 283 -9.88 -11.40 4.39
C ALA A 283 -8.75 -12.45 4.46
N SER A 284 -7.56 -12.11 3.97
CA SER A 284 -6.41 -13.02 3.98
C SER A 284 -5.99 -13.45 5.38
N ARG A 285 -6.08 -12.56 6.38
CA ARG A 285 -5.78 -12.88 7.78
C ARG A 285 -7.00 -13.38 8.58
N LYS A 286 -8.15 -13.54 7.93
CA LYS A 286 -9.40 -13.96 8.57
C LYS A 286 -9.73 -13.11 9.82
N ALA A 287 -9.70 -11.79 9.64
CA ALA A 287 -9.88 -10.83 10.73
C ALA A 287 -11.24 -11.02 11.42
N LYS A 288 -11.26 -11.01 12.75
CA LYS A 288 -12.50 -11.11 13.55
C LYS A 288 -13.22 -9.77 13.64
N ALA A 289 -13.71 -9.28 12.49
CA ALA A 289 -14.39 -7.99 12.37
C ALA A 289 -15.38 -8.02 11.20
N ASN A 290 -16.46 -7.25 11.29
CA ASN A 290 -17.34 -6.96 10.16
C ASN A 290 -16.89 -5.65 9.54
N VAL A 291 -16.54 -5.67 8.25
CA VAL A 291 -16.04 -4.49 7.54
C VAL A 291 -16.65 -4.39 6.17
N VAL A 292 -17.04 -3.18 5.78
CA VAL A 292 -17.55 -2.87 4.44
C VAL A 292 -16.63 -1.83 3.78
N GLY A 293 -16.03 -2.21 2.66
CA GLY A 293 -15.33 -1.29 1.78
C GLY A 293 -16.27 -0.79 0.69
N ILE A 294 -16.29 0.51 0.41
CA ILE A 294 -17.09 1.11 -0.65
C ILE A 294 -16.18 2.01 -1.48
N VAL A 295 -16.16 1.80 -2.79
CA VAL A 295 -15.33 2.61 -3.69
C VAL A 295 -16.16 3.09 -4.89
N GLY A 296 -16.19 4.41 -5.09
CA GLY A 296 -16.82 5.03 -6.26
C GLY A 296 -15.78 5.13 -7.37
N LEU A 297 -16.02 4.45 -8.48
CA LEU A 297 -15.11 4.34 -9.61
C LEU A 297 -15.63 5.18 -10.78
N VAL A 298 -14.91 6.23 -11.12
CA VAL A 298 -15.26 7.18 -12.20
C VAL A 298 -14.00 7.59 -12.95
N GLU A 299 -14.17 8.16 -14.12
CA GLU A 299 -13.12 8.80 -14.90
C GLU A 299 -13.55 10.24 -15.23
N ASN A 300 -12.77 11.25 -14.80
CA ASN A 300 -13.09 12.66 -15.00
C ASN A 300 -12.45 13.17 -16.28
N MET A 301 -13.25 13.32 -17.35
CA MET A 301 -12.78 13.65 -18.69
C MET A 301 -13.48 14.91 -19.24
N PRO A 302 -12.80 15.74 -20.06
CA PRO A 302 -13.43 16.82 -20.80
C PRO A 302 -14.12 16.26 -22.04
N ASP A 303 -15.38 16.58 -22.19
CA ASP A 303 -16.20 16.18 -23.37
C ASP A 303 -17.38 17.14 -23.53
N GLY A 304 -18.08 17.08 -24.65
CA GLY A 304 -19.29 17.89 -24.88
C GLY A 304 -20.47 17.53 -23.96
N LYS A 305 -20.42 16.39 -23.27
CA LYS A 305 -21.41 15.95 -22.27
C LYS A 305 -20.91 16.13 -20.83
N ALA A 306 -19.66 16.57 -20.64
CA ALA A 306 -19.07 16.68 -19.32
C ALA A 306 -19.82 17.71 -18.47
N GLN A 307 -19.82 17.48 -17.16
CA GLN A 307 -20.29 18.43 -16.16
C GLN A 307 -19.60 19.78 -16.28
N LEU A 308 -20.36 20.86 -16.23
CA LEU A 308 -19.86 22.22 -16.37
C LEU A 308 -19.68 22.91 -15.00
N PRO A 309 -18.72 23.82 -14.86
CA PRO A 309 -18.74 24.76 -13.75
C PRO A 309 -20.03 25.60 -13.78
N GLY A 310 -20.73 25.64 -12.63
CA GLY A 310 -22.04 26.25 -12.51
C GLY A 310 -23.21 25.26 -12.57
N ASP A 311 -22.98 24.02 -12.96
CA ASP A 311 -24.02 22.97 -12.88
C ASP A 311 -24.45 22.73 -11.43
N ILE A 312 -25.74 22.46 -11.27
CA ILE A 312 -26.33 22.06 -9.99
C ILE A 312 -26.69 20.59 -10.07
N VAL A 313 -26.08 19.75 -9.24
CA VAL A 313 -26.40 18.32 -9.11
C VAL A 313 -27.15 18.05 -7.82
N VAL A 314 -28.01 17.03 -7.82
CA VAL A 314 -28.69 16.55 -6.61
C VAL A 314 -28.02 15.29 -6.13
N SER A 315 -27.39 15.32 -4.94
CA SER A 315 -26.76 14.14 -4.36
C SER A 315 -27.80 13.12 -3.88
N MET A 316 -27.34 11.90 -3.58
CA MET A 316 -28.18 10.84 -3.00
C MET A 316 -28.90 11.27 -1.71
N SER A 317 -28.34 12.21 -0.95
CA SER A 317 -28.98 12.76 0.26
C SER A 317 -30.15 13.72 -0.05
N GLY A 318 -30.37 14.07 -1.32
CA GLY A 318 -31.34 15.07 -1.75
C GLY A 318 -30.85 16.53 -1.69
N GLN A 319 -29.61 16.76 -1.24
CA GLN A 319 -29.01 18.09 -1.22
C GLN A 319 -28.54 18.49 -2.62
N THR A 320 -28.76 19.74 -2.97
CA THR A 320 -28.23 20.36 -4.19
C THR A 320 -26.80 20.82 -3.97
N ILE A 321 -25.95 20.58 -4.96
CA ILE A 321 -24.53 20.97 -4.95
C ILE A 321 -24.27 21.77 -6.22
N GLU A 322 -23.89 23.04 -6.10
CA GLU A 322 -23.36 23.82 -7.21
C GLU A 322 -21.89 23.47 -7.42
N VAL A 323 -21.58 22.99 -8.63
CA VAL A 323 -20.23 22.59 -9.01
C VAL A 323 -19.49 23.80 -9.57
N GLN A 324 -18.69 24.47 -8.76
CA GLN A 324 -17.92 25.63 -9.19
C GLN A 324 -16.60 25.26 -9.90
N ASN A 325 -16.08 24.07 -9.59
CA ASN A 325 -14.83 23.58 -10.17
C ASN A 325 -14.92 22.06 -10.37
N THR A 326 -14.87 21.60 -11.61
CA THR A 326 -14.96 20.19 -11.95
C THR A 326 -13.69 19.40 -11.60
N ASP A 327 -12.59 20.07 -11.25
CA ASP A 327 -11.36 19.48 -10.69
C ASP A 327 -11.45 19.26 -9.17
N ALA A 328 -12.61 19.48 -8.58
CA ALA A 328 -12.94 19.15 -7.19
C ALA A 328 -13.90 17.95 -7.10
N GLU A 329 -13.76 17.00 -7.98
CA GLU A 329 -14.62 15.86 -8.28
C GLU A 329 -14.62 14.79 -7.18
N GLY A 330 -13.48 14.61 -6.50
CA GLY A 330 -13.34 13.58 -5.45
C GLY A 330 -14.37 13.72 -4.33
N ARG A 331 -14.66 14.94 -3.91
CA ARG A 331 -15.69 15.24 -2.91
C ARG A 331 -17.10 14.89 -3.38
N LEU A 332 -17.39 14.99 -4.67
CA LEU A 332 -18.68 14.64 -5.25
C LEU A 332 -18.89 13.11 -5.24
N VAL A 333 -17.85 12.37 -5.66
CA VAL A 333 -17.85 10.90 -5.60
C VAL A 333 -18.02 10.42 -4.17
N LEU A 334 -17.29 11.03 -3.22
CA LEU A 334 -17.34 10.63 -1.81
C LEU A 334 -18.66 11.03 -1.14
N ALA A 335 -19.31 12.12 -1.53
CA ALA A 335 -20.58 12.55 -0.95
C ALA A 335 -21.66 11.46 -1.07
N ASP A 336 -21.88 10.93 -2.27
CA ASP A 336 -22.86 9.88 -2.52
C ASP A 336 -22.44 8.54 -1.89
N ALA A 337 -21.18 8.16 -2.02
CA ALA A 337 -20.66 6.92 -1.44
C ALA A 337 -20.76 6.90 0.09
N LEU A 338 -20.50 8.03 0.75
CA LEU A 338 -20.64 8.18 2.21
C LEU A 338 -22.09 8.11 2.64
N HIS A 339 -22.97 8.82 1.94
CA HIS A 339 -24.40 8.77 2.26
C HIS A 339 -24.96 7.36 2.12
N TYR A 340 -24.56 6.63 1.07
CA TYR A 340 -24.91 5.23 0.88
C TYR A 340 -24.39 4.34 2.02
N ALA A 341 -23.13 4.54 2.44
CA ALA A 341 -22.54 3.80 3.55
C ALA A 341 -23.33 3.97 4.84
N VAL A 342 -23.65 5.21 5.20
CA VAL A 342 -24.38 5.53 6.44
C VAL A 342 -25.80 5.01 6.43
N THR A 343 -26.52 5.20 5.31
CA THR A 343 -27.94 4.81 5.22
C THR A 343 -28.14 3.31 5.12
N LYS A 344 -27.33 2.61 4.33
CA LYS A 344 -27.48 1.17 4.09
C LYS A 344 -26.88 0.30 5.20
N TYR A 345 -25.71 0.70 5.75
CA TYR A 345 -24.95 -0.16 6.67
C TYR A 345 -24.95 0.31 8.12
N LYS A 346 -25.35 1.57 8.41
CA LYS A 346 -25.39 2.15 9.78
C LYS A 346 -24.10 1.80 10.58
N PRO A 347 -22.93 2.18 10.06
CA PRO A 347 -21.66 1.70 10.60
C PRO A 347 -21.37 2.22 12.01
N CYS A 348 -20.65 1.41 12.81
CA CYS A 348 -20.12 1.86 14.10
C CYS A 348 -18.92 2.80 13.95
N LEU A 349 -18.21 2.70 12.80
CA LEU A 349 -17.08 3.55 12.42
C LEU A 349 -17.12 3.82 10.93
N LEU A 350 -16.92 5.07 10.53
CA LEU A 350 -16.83 5.48 9.14
C LEU A 350 -15.47 6.17 8.90
N TYR A 351 -14.71 5.64 7.96
CA TYR A 351 -13.43 6.20 7.57
C TYR A 351 -13.42 6.49 6.07
N THR A 352 -12.90 7.65 5.68
CA THR A 352 -12.76 8.06 4.27
C THR A 352 -11.31 8.11 3.87
N SER A 353 -11.01 7.67 2.64
CA SER A 353 -9.69 7.77 2.04
C SER A 353 -9.77 8.56 0.73
N PRO A 354 -9.44 9.86 0.76
CA PRO A 354 -9.26 10.65 -0.45
C PRO A 354 -7.98 10.22 -1.17
N SER A 355 -7.69 10.84 -2.33
CA SER A 355 -6.39 10.67 -2.95
C SER A 355 -5.28 11.28 -2.08
N PRO A 356 -4.07 10.67 -2.02
CA PRO A 356 -2.92 11.30 -1.37
C PRO A 356 -2.56 12.69 -1.93
N ARG A 357 -3.05 13.02 -3.13
CA ARG A 357 -2.85 14.32 -3.78
C ARG A 357 -3.79 15.39 -3.24
N ASP A 358 -5.02 15.03 -2.88
CA ASP A 358 -6.00 15.95 -2.29
C ASP A 358 -5.48 16.57 -0.98
N GLN A 359 -4.66 15.83 -0.24
CA GLN A 359 -4.05 16.30 1.01
C GLN A 359 -2.99 17.40 0.80
N ARG A 360 -2.40 17.52 -0.38
CA ARG A 360 -1.43 18.57 -0.70
C ARG A 360 -2.06 19.89 -1.09
N GLY A 361 -3.31 19.87 -1.59
CA GLY A 361 -4.07 21.04 -1.99
C GLY A 361 -4.83 21.74 -0.86
N SER A 362 -5.08 21.08 0.26
CA SER A 362 -5.94 21.59 1.36
C SER A 362 -5.16 22.25 2.51
N ARG A 363 -4.02 22.87 2.27
CA ARG A 363 -3.50 23.85 3.21
C ARG A 363 -4.36 25.11 3.08
N MET A 364 -5.46 25.16 3.83
CA MET A 364 -6.09 26.43 4.12
C MET A 364 -5.02 27.34 4.72
N PRO A 365 -4.89 28.59 4.27
CA PRO A 365 -4.06 29.54 4.97
C PRO A 365 -4.59 29.62 6.40
N SER A 366 -3.75 29.36 7.37
CA SER A 366 -4.03 29.77 8.76
C SER A 366 -3.96 31.29 8.78
N SER A 367 -5.06 31.95 8.55
CA SER A 367 -5.17 33.39 8.72
C SER A 367 -6.56 33.74 9.23
N ALA A 368 -6.53 34.15 10.37
CA ALA A 368 -7.10 35.13 11.23
C ALA A 368 -7.90 34.58 12.35
#